data_f85550458a11c24e246632a4470b6cfd
#
_entry.id   f85550458a11c24e246632a4470b6cfd
#
_cell.length_a   1.000
_cell.length_b   1.000
_cell.length_c   1.000
_cell.angle_alpha   90.00
_cell.angle_beta   90.00
_cell.angle_gamma   90.00
#
_symmetry.space_group_name_H-M   'P 1'
#
loop_
_entity.id
_entity.type
_entity.pdbx_description
1 polymer ?
#
loop_
_entity_poly.entity_id
_entity_poly.type
_entity_poly.pdbx_seq_one_letter_code
_entity_poly.pdbx_strand_id
1 'polypeptide(L)'
;FKSWIEWGKEHNMKLDFNSTSFSHPKSGDLSLSNPDEGIRQFWIEHTKRCRAVAEEMGKAQGDPCIMNLWVHDGSKDITVNRMKYRVLFKDSLDRIFATEYKHMKDCLESKVFGIGLESYTVGSNEFCMGYSVQHQKLITIDTGHFHPTESAADKVSSMLLFVPELMLHVSRPVRWDSDHVTIMNDETMDLCKEIVRCNALDRVHIGLDYFDASINRIGAYVVGSRATQKCVLQALLEPLDTLRKYEANDQLFERLALLEEGKSLPWNAVWDMFCLKNGVPVGEEFITEIQKYEADVTSKRN
;
A
#
# COMPACT_ATOMS: atom_id res chain seq x y z
N PHE A 1 -21.02 3.01 -4.70
CA PHE A 1 -19.83 2.61 -5.49
C PHE A 1 -20.01 2.86 -7.00
N LYS A 2 -21.24 2.86 -7.53
CA LYS A 2 -21.50 3.08 -8.98
C LYS A 2 -20.95 4.41 -9.47
N SER A 3 -21.14 5.48 -8.71
CA SER A 3 -20.56 6.81 -9.03
C SER A 3 -19.05 6.82 -9.11
N TRP A 4 -18.37 5.99 -8.31
CA TRP A 4 -16.91 5.81 -8.38
C TRP A 4 -16.50 5.08 -9.66
N ILE A 5 -17.28 4.07 -10.08
CA ILE A 5 -17.04 3.38 -11.35
C ILE A 5 -17.20 4.34 -12.54
N GLU A 6 -18.24 5.16 -12.52
CA GLU A 6 -18.48 6.17 -13.55
C GLU A 6 -17.34 7.19 -13.61
N TRP A 7 -16.93 7.70 -12.45
CA TRP A 7 -15.81 8.62 -12.33
C TRP A 7 -14.50 8.00 -12.83
N GLY A 8 -14.20 6.75 -12.46
CA GLY A 8 -13.00 6.04 -12.91
C GLY A 8 -12.97 5.90 -14.44
N LYS A 9 -14.09 5.58 -15.06
CA LYS A 9 -14.22 5.51 -16.52
C LYS A 9 -14.04 6.88 -17.19
N GLU A 10 -14.66 7.92 -16.65
CA GLU A 10 -14.57 9.29 -17.18
C GLU A 10 -13.13 9.80 -17.16
N HIS A 11 -12.37 9.46 -16.13
CA HIS A 11 -10.97 9.89 -15.96
C HIS A 11 -9.92 8.87 -16.41
N ASN A 12 -10.35 7.75 -17.01
CA ASN A 12 -9.48 6.64 -17.41
C ASN A 12 -8.60 6.15 -16.25
N MET A 13 -9.20 6.03 -15.06
CA MET A 13 -8.54 5.57 -13.85
C MET A 13 -9.12 4.22 -13.40
N LYS A 14 -8.26 3.32 -12.98
CA LYS A 14 -8.64 2.06 -12.35
C LYS A 14 -8.81 2.27 -10.85
N LEU A 15 -9.70 1.50 -10.26
CA LEU A 15 -10.07 1.60 -8.85
C LEU A 15 -9.67 0.33 -8.13
N ASP A 16 -9.04 0.50 -6.99
CA ASP A 16 -8.89 -0.52 -5.97
C ASP A 16 -9.80 -0.22 -4.77
N PHE A 17 -9.97 -1.17 -3.88
CA PHE A 17 -10.90 -1.04 -2.77
C PHE A 17 -10.25 -1.41 -1.44
N ASN A 18 -10.29 -0.49 -0.48
CA ASN A 18 -9.78 -0.73 0.86
C ASN A 18 -10.96 -0.94 1.83
N SER A 19 -11.08 -2.15 2.38
CA SER A 19 -12.12 -2.48 3.35
C SER A 19 -11.65 -2.13 4.76
N THR A 20 -12.49 -1.41 5.51
CA THR A 20 -12.21 -1.04 6.90
C THR A 20 -13.33 -1.48 7.83
N SER A 21 -12.98 -1.77 9.09
CA SER A 21 -13.93 -2.17 10.13
C SER A 21 -13.97 -1.22 11.33
N PHE A 22 -13.17 -0.16 11.34
CA PHE A 22 -13.23 0.87 12.37
C PHE A 22 -14.30 1.94 12.06
N SER A 23 -14.58 2.83 13.00
CA SER A 23 -15.57 3.93 12.87
C SER A 23 -17.04 3.50 12.82
N HIS A 24 -17.37 2.29 13.23
CA HIS A 24 -18.75 1.82 13.37
C HIS A 24 -19.04 1.45 14.83
N PRO A 25 -20.28 1.65 15.36
CA PRO A 25 -20.59 1.31 16.75
C PRO A 25 -20.31 -0.13 17.18
N LYS A 26 -20.27 -1.07 16.23
CA LYS A 26 -19.90 -2.47 16.48
C LYS A 26 -18.40 -2.75 16.35
N SER A 27 -17.56 -1.75 16.14
CA SER A 27 -16.13 -1.98 15.97
C SER A 27 -15.47 -2.44 17.27
N GLY A 28 -15.60 -1.70 18.34
CA GLY A 28 -14.87 -1.99 19.59
C GLY A 28 -13.37 -2.24 19.32
N ASP A 29 -12.73 -2.99 20.19
CA ASP A 29 -11.33 -3.43 20.02
C ASP A 29 -11.18 -4.65 19.12
N LEU A 30 -12.28 -5.36 18.81
CA LEU A 30 -12.29 -6.61 18.06
C LEU A 30 -13.49 -6.64 17.09
N SER A 31 -13.20 -6.94 15.84
CA SER A 31 -14.18 -7.09 14.77
C SER A 31 -14.26 -8.55 14.29
N LEU A 32 -13.41 -8.95 13.35
CA LEU A 32 -13.37 -10.30 12.77
C LEU A 32 -12.80 -11.36 13.72
N SER A 33 -12.17 -10.98 14.80
CA SER A 33 -11.72 -11.87 15.88
C SER A 33 -12.58 -11.79 17.15
N ASN A 34 -13.73 -11.12 17.09
CA ASN A 34 -14.58 -10.93 18.25
C ASN A 34 -15.11 -12.28 18.78
N PRO A 35 -15.06 -12.53 20.11
CA PRO A 35 -15.65 -13.71 20.70
C PRO A 35 -17.18 -13.80 20.55
N ASP A 36 -17.87 -12.65 20.45
CA ASP A 36 -19.30 -12.61 20.13
C ASP A 36 -19.53 -12.97 18.66
N GLU A 37 -20.22 -14.09 18.42
CA GLU A 37 -20.52 -14.58 17.08
C GLU A 37 -21.39 -13.61 16.29
N GLY A 38 -22.31 -12.89 16.93
CA GLY A 38 -23.17 -11.93 16.24
C GLY A 38 -22.39 -10.71 15.72
N ILE A 39 -21.43 -10.22 16.51
CA ILE A 39 -20.51 -9.14 16.07
C ILE A 39 -19.60 -9.64 14.96
N ARG A 40 -19.00 -10.83 15.13
CA ARG A 40 -18.12 -11.43 14.11
C ARG A 40 -18.86 -11.70 12.81
N GLN A 41 -20.08 -12.23 12.86
CA GLN A 41 -20.92 -12.45 11.67
C GLN A 41 -21.26 -11.14 10.95
N PHE A 42 -21.54 -10.07 11.68
CA PHE A 42 -21.79 -8.76 11.07
C PHE A 42 -20.58 -8.31 10.23
N TRP A 43 -19.35 -8.45 10.76
CA TRP A 43 -18.13 -8.04 10.06
C TRP A 43 -17.77 -8.96 8.92
N ILE A 44 -18.02 -10.27 9.04
CA ILE A 44 -17.89 -11.23 7.93
C ILE A 44 -18.79 -10.83 6.77
N GLU A 45 -20.06 -10.53 7.03
CA GLU A 45 -21.00 -10.13 5.98
C GLU A 45 -20.68 -8.74 5.40
N HIS A 46 -20.17 -7.81 6.23
CA HIS A 46 -19.66 -6.54 5.75
C HIS A 46 -18.51 -6.74 4.74
N THR A 47 -17.51 -7.53 5.10
CA THR A 47 -16.35 -7.80 4.23
C THR A 47 -16.75 -8.55 2.96
N LYS A 48 -17.68 -9.50 3.03
CA LYS A 48 -18.24 -10.16 1.83
C LYS A 48 -18.90 -9.17 0.87
N ARG A 49 -19.63 -8.19 1.41
CA ARG A 49 -20.23 -7.11 0.58
C ARG A 49 -19.14 -6.22 -0.05
N CYS A 50 -18.08 -5.91 0.69
CA CYS A 50 -16.93 -5.17 0.14
C CYS A 50 -16.31 -5.93 -1.04
N ARG A 51 -16.11 -7.25 -0.91
CA ARG A 51 -15.61 -8.11 -2.00
C ARG A 51 -16.53 -8.11 -3.23
N ALA A 52 -17.84 -8.15 -3.02
CA ALA A 52 -18.81 -8.06 -4.11
C ALA A 52 -18.74 -6.69 -4.83
N VAL A 53 -18.51 -5.60 -4.09
CA VAL A 53 -18.29 -4.27 -4.69
C VAL A 53 -16.97 -4.26 -5.48
N ALA A 54 -15.90 -4.81 -4.96
CA ALA A 54 -14.61 -4.90 -5.65
C ALA A 54 -14.72 -5.73 -6.95
N GLU A 55 -15.46 -6.83 -6.94
CA GLU A 55 -15.76 -7.64 -8.14
C GLU A 55 -16.45 -6.80 -9.23
N GLU A 56 -17.46 -6.01 -8.87
CA GLU A 56 -18.15 -5.13 -9.81
C GLU A 56 -17.26 -3.99 -10.32
N MET A 57 -16.37 -3.45 -9.47
CA MET A 57 -15.38 -2.47 -9.89
C MET A 57 -14.42 -3.05 -10.92
N GLY A 58 -13.82 -4.20 -10.61
CA GLY A 58 -12.89 -4.87 -11.52
C GLY A 58 -13.52 -5.27 -12.85
N LYS A 59 -14.75 -5.80 -12.81
CA LYS A 59 -15.51 -6.12 -14.01
C LYS A 59 -15.79 -4.89 -14.88
N ALA A 60 -16.12 -3.76 -14.25
CA ALA A 60 -16.44 -2.53 -14.94
C ALA A 60 -15.24 -1.85 -15.60
N GLN A 61 -14.04 -2.02 -15.03
CA GLN A 61 -12.79 -1.45 -15.52
C GLN A 61 -11.99 -2.41 -16.43
N GLY A 62 -12.42 -3.67 -16.55
CA GLY A 62 -11.74 -4.68 -17.36
C GLY A 62 -10.38 -5.12 -16.85
N ASP A 63 -10.12 -4.88 -15.55
CA ASP A 63 -8.88 -5.24 -14.85
C ASP A 63 -9.21 -5.56 -13.40
N PRO A 64 -8.60 -6.57 -12.78
CA PRO A 64 -8.94 -6.94 -11.42
C PRO A 64 -8.80 -5.78 -10.43
N CYS A 65 -9.82 -5.57 -9.60
CA CYS A 65 -9.76 -4.66 -8.47
C CYS A 65 -9.03 -5.35 -7.32
N ILE A 66 -7.99 -4.74 -6.77
CA ILE A 66 -7.34 -5.24 -5.57
C ILE A 66 -8.18 -4.79 -4.37
N MET A 67 -8.65 -5.77 -3.60
CA MET A 67 -9.42 -5.49 -2.39
C MET A 67 -8.57 -5.76 -1.17
N ASN A 68 -8.06 -4.69 -0.56
CA ASN A 68 -7.27 -4.79 0.65
C ASN A 68 -8.18 -4.94 1.88
N LEU A 69 -7.88 -5.92 2.72
CA LEU A 69 -8.52 -6.13 4.01
C LEU A 69 -7.53 -5.82 5.12
N TRP A 70 -7.72 -4.68 5.75
CA TRP A 70 -7.04 -4.27 6.96
C TRP A 70 -7.98 -4.39 8.17
N VAL A 71 -7.49 -4.97 9.28
CA VAL A 71 -8.29 -5.21 10.48
C VAL A 71 -7.56 -4.65 11.70
N HIS A 72 -8.24 -3.80 12.47
CA HIS A 72 -7.68 -3.13 13.64
C HIS A 72 -7.62 -3.99 14.91
N ASP A 73 -8.08 -5.23 14.85
CA ASP A 73 -8.27 -6.11 16.01
C ASP A 73 -6.99 -6.31 16.86
N GLY A 74 -7.11 -6.07 18.14
CA GLY A 74 -5.98 -6.17 19.06
C GLY A 74 -6.35 -5.84 20.50
N SER A 75 -5.36 -5.53 21.33
CA SER A 75 -5.53 -5.17 22.72
C SER A 75 -4.46 -4.21 23.20
N LYS A 76 -4.89 -3.23 23.99
CA LYS A 76 -4.00 -2.31 24.68
C LYS A 76 -3.22 -2.98 25.79
N ASP A 77 -3.85 -3.90 26.52
CA ASP A 77 -3.29 -4.58 27.68
C ASP A 77 -2.94 -6.05 27.39
N ILE A 78 -2.35 -6.70 28.37
CA ILE A 78 -1.81 -8.07 28.26
C ILE A 78 -2.91 -9.06 27.86
N THR A 79 -2.75 -9.66 26.69
CA THR A 79 -3.61 -10.74 26.20
C THR A 79 -2.99 -12.08 26.53
N VAL A 80 -3.65 -12.87 27.37
CA VAL A 80 -3.19 -14.20 27.76
C VAL A 80 -3.49 -15.25 26.69
N ASN A 81 -4.69 -15.26 26.15
CA ASN A 81 -5.12 -16.26 25.17
C ASN A 81 -5.06 -15.71 23.73
N ARG A 82 -3.87 -15.35 23.26
CA ARG A 82 -3.64 -14.83 21.90
C ARG A 82 -4.09 -15.81 20.82
N MET A 83 -3.90 -17.10 21.02
CA MET A 83 -4.29 -18.15 20.07
C MET A 83 -5.79 -18.15 19.81
N LYS A 84 -6.63 -17.95 20.82
CA LYS A 84 -8.09 -17.89 20.68
C LYS A 84 -8.52 -16.84 19.63
N TYR A 85 -8.01 -15.64 19.75
CA TYR A 85 -8.39 -14.55 18.84
C TYR A 85 -7.87 -14.79 17.41
N ARG A 86 -6.69 -15.37 17.25
CA ARG A 86 -6.16 -15.76 15.94
C ARG A 86 -6.95 -16.89 15.28
N VAL A 87 -7.40 -17.86 16.07
CA VAL A 87 -8.31 -18.92 15.57
C VAL A 87 -9.64 -18.33 15.09
N LEU A 88 -10.23 -17.42 15.85
CA LEU A 88 -11.46 -16.74 15.46
C LEU A 88 -11.26 -15.89 14.20
N PHE A 89 -10.14 -15.19 14.09
CA PHE A 89 -9.80 -14.40 12.91
C PHE A 89 -9.63 -15.30 11.68
N LYS A 90 -8.89 -16.40 11.82
CA LYS A 90 -8.72 -17.39 10.75
C LYS A 90 -10.06 -17.95 10.28
N ASP A 91 -10.93 -18.37 11.19
CA ASP A 91 -12.29 -18.84 10.87
C ASP A 91 -13.09 -17.78 10.07
N SER A 92 -13.00 -16.53 10.50
CA SER A 92 -13.66 -15.42 9.81
C SER A 92 -13.12 -15.23 8.39
N LEU A 93 -11.80 -15.27 8.20
CA LEU A 93 -11.17 -15.19 6.88
C LEU A 93 -11.56 -16.37 5.99
N ASP A 94 -11.56 -17.60 6.52
CA ASP A 94 -11.98 -18.79 5.78
C ASP A 94 -13.44 -18.65 5.27
N ARG A 95 -14.32 -18.10 6.10
CA ARG A 95 -15.73 -17.84 5.75
C ARG A 95 -15.90 -16.68 4.75
N ILE A 96 -15.06 -15.67 4.83
CA ILE A 96 -15.04 -14.51 3.90
C ILE A 96 -14.57 -14.98 2.53
N PHE A 97 -13.47 -15.72 2.48
CA PHE A 97 -12.81 -16.11 1.24
C PHE A 97 -13.34 -17.40 0.62
N ALA A 98 -14.37 -18.02 1.20
CA ALA A 98 -15.01 -19.23 0.67
C ALA A 98 -15.59 -19.04 -0.75
N THR A 99 -15.93 -17.82 -1.15
CA THR A 99 -16.42 -17.50 -2.50
C THR A 99 -15.26 -16.96 -3.33
N GLU A 100 -14.96 -17.60 -4.45
CA GLU A 100 -14.00 -17.10 -5.43
C GLU A 100 -14.63 -16.05 -6.35
N TYR A 101 -13.88 -15.01 -6.71
CA TYR A 101 -14.24 -13.99 -7.67
C TYR A 101 -13.26 -13.95 -8.83
N LYS A 102 -13.66 -13.41 -9.99
CA LYS A 102 -12.84 -13.39 -11.21
C LYS A 102 -12.22 -12.03 -11.51
N HIS A 103 -12.88 -10.97 -11.08
CA HIS A 103 -12.51 -9.59 -11.42
C HIS A 103 -12.02 -8.81 -10.22
N MET A 104 -11.70 -9.49 -9.13
CA MET A 104 -11.04 -8.92 -7.98
C MET A 104 -10.00 -9.87 -7.40
N LYS A 105 -9.05 -9.31 -6.66
CA LYS A 105 -8.04 -10.09 -5.93
C LYS A 105 -8.07 -9.69 -4.47
N ASP A 106 -8.13 -10.69 -3.62
CA ASP A 106 -8.07 -10.50 -2.16
C ASP A 106 -6.64 -10.21 -1.71
N CYS A 107 -6.46 -9.15 -0.96
CA CYS A 107 -5.20 -8.78 -0.33
C CYS A 107 -5.41 -8.67 1.18
N LEU A 108 -4.47 -9.16 1.97
CA LEU A 108 -4.53 -9.12 3.43
C LEU A 108 -3.40 -8.25 3.97
N GLU A 109 -3.76 -7.26 4.78
CA GLU A 109 -2.82 -6.34 5.38
C GLU A 109 -2.60 -6.67 6.86
N SER A 110 -1.34 -6.70 7.25
CA SER A 110 -0.96 -6.82 8.66
C SER A 110 -1.13 -5.48 9.37
N LYS A 111 -1.24 -5.54 10.70
CA LYS A 111 -1.13 -4.38 11.58
C LYS A 111 0.07 -4.56 12.49
N VAL A 112 0.82 -3.47 12.71
CA VAL A 112 1.82 -3.43 13.77
C VAL A 112 1.14 -3.06 15.10
N PHE A 113 1.76 -2.50 16.04
CA PHE A 113 1.12 -1.88 17.19
C PHE A 113 0.63 -0.46 16.83
N GLY A 114 -0.23 0.10 17.67
CA GLY A 114 -0.68 1.48 17.58
C GLY A 114 -1.41 1.89 18.86
N ILE A 115 -1.95 3.11 18.91
CA ILE A 115 -2.75 3.56 20.06
C ILE A 115 -3.93 2.60 20.25
N GLY A 116 -4.01 1.95 21.42
CA GLY A 116 -5.00 0.93 21.74
C GLY A 116 -4.60 -0.50 21.38
N LEU A 117 -3.44 -0.75 20.77
CA LEU A 117 -2.93 -2.06 20.37
C LEU A 117 -1.48 -2.29 20.82
N GLU A 118 -1.07 -1.64 21.88
CA GLU A 118 0.34 -1.63 22.31
C GLU A 118 0.84 -3.01 22.74
N SER A 119 -0.05 -3.86 23.26
CA SER A 119 0.32 -5.17 23.79
C SER A 119 0.11 -6.32 22.83
N TYR A 120 -0.90 -6.26 21.98
CA TYR A 120 -1.26 -7.38 21.13
C TYR A 120 -2.03 -6.96 19.87
N THR A 121 -1.53 -7.40 18.73
CA THR A 121 -2.19 -7.29 17.43
C THR A 121 -2.58 -8.69 16.94
N VAL A 122 -3.85 -8.90 16.59
CA VAL A 122 -4.34 -10.21 16.11
C VAL A 122 -3.77 -10.52 14.73
N GLY A 123 -3.91 -9.59 13.80
CA GLY A 123 -3.40 -9.67 12.43
C GLY A 123 -1.94 -9.20 12.33
N SER A 124 -1.02 -9.88 13.02
CA SER A 124 0.41 -9.59 12.88
C SER A 124 0.92 -9.95 11.48
N ASN A 125 2.11 -9.45 11.12
CA ASN A 125 2.72 -9.75 9.83
C ASN A 125 2.85 -11.27 9.59
N GLU A 126 3.29 -12.03 10.58
CA GLU A 126 3.46 -13.49 10.49
C GLU A 126 2.13 -14.21 10.27
N PHE A 127 1.04 -13.71 10.88
CA PHE A 127 -0.29 -14.27 10.68
C PHE A 127 -0.77 -14.02 9.25
N CYS A 128 -0.73 -12.77 8.80
CA CYS A 128 -1.20 -12.37 7.47
C CYS A 128 -0.35 -13.03 6.37
N MET A 129 0.97 -13.04 6.53
CA MET A 129 1.89 -13.73 5.63
C MET A 129 1.60 -15.23 5.54
N GLY A 130 1.49 -15.91 6.70
CA GLY A 130 1.19 -17.34 6.75
C GLY A 130 -0.14 -17.67 6.08
N TYR A 131 -1.19 -16.86 6.34
CA TYR A 131 -2.50 -17.03 5.73
C TYR A 131 -2.45 -16.81 4.20
N SER A 132 -1.84 -15.71 3.75
CA SER A 132 -1.73 -15.36 2.32
C SER A 132 -0.96 -16.43 1.53
N VAL A 133 0.16 -16.92 2.05
CA VAL A 133 0.94 -18.01 1.44
C VAL A 133 0.11 -19.30 1.35
N GLN A 134 -0.55 -19.69 2.45
CA GLN A 134 -1.36 -20.91 2.48
C GLN A 134 -2.53 -20.89 1.51
N HIS A 135 -3.16 -19.73 1.32
CA HIS A 135 -4.39 -19.55 0.53
C HIS A 135 -4.16 -18.85 -0.81
N GLN A 136 -2.90 -18.60 -1.19
CA GLN A 136 -2.50 -17.92 -2.43
C GLN A 136 -3.24 -16.59 -2.62
N LYS A 137 -3.38 -15.82 -1.53
CA LYS A 137 -3.89 -14.45 -1.53
C LYS A 137 -2.73 -13.46 -1.62
N LEU A 138 -3.01 -12.23 -2.05
CA LEU A 138 -2.03 -11.17 -2.01
C LEU A 138 -1.76 -10.77 -0.54
N ILE A 139 -0.59 -10.20 -0.31
CA ILE A 139 -0.27 -9.57 0.97
C ILE A 139 0.07 -8.10 0.72
N THR A 140 -0.43 -7.22 1.59
CA THR A 140 -0.04 -5.82 1.62
C THR A 140 1.18 -5.65 2.53
N ILE A 141 2.23 -5.07 1.97
CA ILE A 141 3.39 -4.58 2.71
C ILE A 141 3.18 -3.07 2.90
N ASP A 142 2.82 -2.69 4.12
CA ASP A 142 2.74 -1.28 4.52
C ASP A 142 4.10 -0.86 5.10
N THR A 143 4.64 0.25 4.61
CA THR A 143 5.96 0.76 5.02
C THR A 143 6.01 1.22 6.47
N GLY A 144 4.86 1.52 7.08
CA GLY A 144 4.72 1.90 8.49
C GLY A 144 4.49 0.73 9.45
N HIS A 145 4.23 -0.48 8.94
CA HIS A 145 3.83 -1.63 9.75
C HIS A 145 4.99 -2.55 10.17
N PHE A 146 6.22 -2.03 10.17
CA PHE A 146 7.42 -2.77 10.60
C PHE A 146 8.23 -1.96 11.62
N HIS A 147 9.14 -2.65 12.29
CA HIS A 147 10.05 -1.97 13.20
C HIS A 147 10.91 -0.96 12.41
N PRO A 148 11.22 0.24 12.96
CA PRO A 148 11.96 1.29 12.24
C PRO A 148 13.34 0.90 11.71
N THR A 149 13.89 -0.23 12.18
CA THR A 149 15.17 -0.78 11.69
C THR A 149 15.01 -1.84 10.60
N GLU A 150 13.77 -2.22 10.26
CA GLU A 150 13.50 -3.14 9.18
C GLU A 150 13.33 -2.39 7.85
N SER A 151 13.75 -3.01 6.74
CA SER A 151 13.52 -2.50 5.40
C SER A 151 12.27 -3.14 4.79
N ALA A 152 11.30 -2.33 4.38
CA ALA A 152 10.15 -2.82 3.62
C ALA A 152 10.56 -3.33 2.23
N ALA A 153 11.61 -2.76 1.64
CA ALA A 153 12.16 -3.20 0.34
C ALA A 153 12.62 -4.66 0.39
N ASP A 154 13.30 -5.08 1.47
CA ASP A 154 13.80 -6.44 1.63
C ASP A 154 12.69 -7.51 1.65
N LYS A 155 11.46 -7.11 1.95
CA LYS A 155 10.30 -7.99 1.99
C LYS A 155 9.71 -8.28 0.61
N VAL A 156 9.95 -7.43 -0.38
CA VAL A 156 9.36 -7.55 -1.73
C VAL A 156 9.83 -8.82 -2.43
N SER A 157 11.13 -8.97 -2.64
CA SER A 157 11.68 -10.17 -3.30
C SER A 157 11.40 -11.44 -2.51
N SER A 158 11.47 -11.36 -1.18
CA SER A 158 11.18 -12.46 -0.27
C SER A 158 9.76 -12.98 -0.47
N MET A 159 8.75 -12.10 -0.44
CA MET A 159 7.35 -12.49 -0.54
C MET A 159 6.94 -12.92 -1.95
N LEU A 160 7.51 -12.31 -3.00
CA LEU A 160 7.21 -12.65 -4.40
C LEU A 160 7.57 -14.10 -4.78
N LEU A 161 8.34 -14.80 -3.96
CA LEU A 161 8.61 -16.24 -4.12
C LEU A 161 7.43 -17.12 -3.67
N PHE A 162 6.55 -16.62 -2.81
CA PHE A 162 5.52 -17.42 -2.14
C PHE A 162 4.09 -16.99 -2.48
N VAL A 163 3.89 -15.73 -2.86
CA VAL A 163 2.58 -15.20 -3.24
C VAL A 163 2.59 -14.72 -4.69
N PRO A 164 1.44 -14.72 -5.40
CA PRO A 164 1.41 -14.35 -6.80
C PRO A 164 1.74 -12.88 -7.04
N GLU A 165 1.26 -12.00 -6.20
CA GLU A 165 1.38 -10.54 -6.32
C GLU A 165 1.40 -9.90 -4.95
N LEU A 166 1.86 -8.64 -4.89
CA LEU A 166 1.89 -7.83 -3.68
C LEU A 166 1.10 -6.55 -3.86
N MET A 167 0.54 -6.06 -2.78
CA MET A 167 0.13 -4.66 -2.65
C MET A 167 1.10 -3.94 -1.72
N LEU A 168 1.40 -2.70 -2.03
CA LEU A 168 2.17 -1.82 -1.15
C LEU A 168 1.26 -0.70 -0.66
N HIS A 169 1.31 -0.43 0.62
CA HIS A 169 0.88 0.82 1.21
C HIS A 169 2.11 1.65 1.55
N VAL A 170 2.33 2.70 0.76
CA VAL A 170 3.52 3.54 0.85
C VAL A 170 3.19 4.83 1.58
N SER A 171 3.78 4.98 2.74
CA SER A 171 3.76 6.19 3.57
C SER A 171 5.18 6.55 4.00
N ARG A 172 5.34 7.61 4.74
CA ARG A 172 6.60 7.95 5.41
C ARG A 172 6.41 7.82 6.92
N PRO A 173 6.71 6.66 7.51
CA PRO A 173 6.66 6.49 8.95
C PRO A 173 7.76 7.32 9.62
N VAL A 174 7.42 8.06 10.67
CA VAL A 174 8.37 8.81 11.48
C VAL A 174 8.46 8.15 12.84
N ARG A 175 9.37 7.19 12.96
CA ARG A 175 9.62 6.36 14.16
C ARG A 175 8.54 5.33 14.49
N TRP A 176 7.35 5.45 13.96
CA TRP A 176 6.21 4.55 14.12
C TRP A 176 5.25 4.75 12.95
N ASP A 177 4.18 3.98 12.90
CA ASP A 177 3.10 4.07 11.91
C ASP A 177 2.35 5.43 12.02
N SER A 178 2.90 6.47 11.41
CA SER A 178 2.46 7.86 11.56
C SER A 178 1.92 8.48 10.27
N ASP A 179 1.82 7.72 9.21
CA ASP A 179 1.17 8.03 7.93
C ASP A 179 1.49 9.42 7.34
N HIS A 180 2.76 9.82 7.40
CA HIS A 180 3.18 11.07 6.77
C HIS A 180 3.28 10.91 5.26
N VAL A 181 3.16 12.04 4.58
CA VAL A 181 3.33 12.12 3.12
C VAL A 181 4.64 11.50 2.67
N THR A 182 4.57 10.62 1.69
CA THR A 182 5.72 10.03 1.03
C THR A 182 6.62 11.07 0.40
N ILE A 183 7.91 10.95 0.60
CA ILE A 183 8.95 11.79 0.01
C ILE A 183 10.00 10.90 -0.67
N MET A 184 10.90 11.51 -1.43
CA MET A 184 12.06 10.82 -2.01
C MET A 184 13.14 10.65 -0.95
N ASN A 185 12.98 9.67 -0.05
CA ASN A 185 14.00 9.24 0.90
C ASN A 185 14.58 7.88 0.50
N ASP A 186 15.60 7.44 1.21
CA ASP A 186 16.28 6.17 0.92
C ASP A 186 15.32 4.98 0.97
N GLU A 187 14.39 4.94 1.93
CA GLU A 187 13.42 3.84 2.08
C GLU A 187 12.48 3.74 0.88
N THR A 188 11.89 4.86 0.44
CA THR A 188 11.01 4.88 -0.75
C THR A 188 11.79 4.54 -2.01
N MET A 189 13.04 5.03 -2.11
CA MET A 189 13.90 4.74 -3.24
C MET A 189 14.28 3.26 -3.30
N ASP A 190 14.69 2.67 -2.19
CA ASP A 190 15.08 1.26 -2.11
C ASP A 190 13.89 0.34 -2.42
N LEU A 191 12.70 0.69 -1.93
CA LEU A 191 11.46 -0.03 -2.24
C LEU A 191 11.19 -0.05 -3.76
N CYS A 192 11.24 1.10 -4.42
CA CYS A 192 11.03 1.21 -5.86
C CYS A 192 12.12 0.48 -6.67
N LYS A 193 13.37 0.57 -6.22
CA LYS A 193 14.48 -0.16 -6.83
C LYS A 193 14.32 -1.67 -6.72
N GLU A 194 13.89 -2.17 -5.57
CA GLU A 194 13.68 -3.60 -5.37
C GLU A 194 12.60 -4.15 -6.31
N ILE A 195 11.48 -3.42 -6.49
CA ILE A 195 10.42 -3.80 -7.43
C ILE A 195 10.96 -3.93 -8.86
N VAL A 196 11.73 -2.94 -9.31
CA VAL A 196 12.31 -2.92 -10.66
C VAL A 196 13.38 -3.99 -10.81
N ARG A 197 14.25 -4.17 -9.83
CA ARG A 197 15.32 -5.18 -9.81
C ARG A 197 14.77 -6.61 -9.84
N CYS A 198 13.60 -6.83 -9.24
CA CYS A 198 12.87 -8.10 -9.30
C CYS A 198 12.10 -8.30 -10.62
N ASN A 199 12.05 -7.30 -11.51
CA ASN A 199 11.20 -7.29 -12.69
C ASN A 199 9.72 -7.54 -12.33
N ALA A 200 9.23 -6.85 -11.31
CA ALA A 200 7.94 -7.14 -10.68
C ALA A 200 6.92 -5.98 -10.77
N LEU A 201 7.12 -5.03 -11.69
CA LEU A 201 6.18 -3.90 -11.87
C LEU A 201 4.76 -4.34 -12.27
N ASP A 202 4.62 -5.50 -12.87
CA ASP A 202 3.34 -6.11 -13.24
C ASP A 202 2.72 -6.95 -12.12
N ARG A 203 3.47 -7.18 -11.03
CA ARG A 203 3.08 -8.01 -9.89
C ARG A 203 2.99 -7.25 -8.57
N VAL A 204 3.34 -5.96 -8.57
CA VAL A 204 3.34 -5.12 -7.37
C VAL A 204 2.44 -3.91 -7.58
N HIS A 205 1.35 -3.85 -6.82
CA HIS A 205 0.38 -2.77 -6.87
C HIS A 205 0.76 -1.71 -5.83
N ILE A 206 1.10 -0.50 -6.29
CA ILE A 206 1.57 0.58 -5.42
C ILE A 206 0.39 1.45 -5.02
N GLY A 207 -0.02 1.39 -3.76
CA GLY A 207 -0.94 2.30 -3.11
C GLY A 207 -0.20 3.30 -2.24
N LEU A 208 -0.68 4.56 -2.21
CA LEU A 208 -0.21 5.57 -1.28
C LEU A 208 -1.16 5.62 -0.10
N ASP A 209 -0.65 5.39 1.10
CA ASP A 209 -1.47 5.34 2.31
C ASP A 209 -0.93 6.31 3.37
N TYR A 210 -1.40 7.55 3.31
CA TYR A 210 -1.08 8.58 4.29
C TYR A 210 -2.23 9.55 4.52
N PHE A 211 -2.31 10.07 5.73
CA PHE A 211 -3.41 10.92 6.22
C PHE A 211 -2.92 12.25 6.77
N ASP A 212 -1.76 12.74 6.34
CA ASP A 212 -1.16 13.97 6.86
C ASP A 212 -2.12 15.15 6.71
N ALA A 213 -2.71 15.56 7.83
CA ALA A 213 -3.62 16.70 7.91
C ALA A 213 -2.94 18.00 8.35
N SER A 214 -1.62 17.97 8.57
CA SER A 214 -0.84 19.14 8.96
C SER A 214 -0.54 20.10 7.80
N ILE A 215 -0.75 19.64 6.58
CA ILE A 215 -0.53 20.39 5.35
C ILE A 215 -1.78 20.33 4.46
N ASN A 216 -1.74 21.12 3.37
CA ASN A 216 -2.77 21.06 2.34
C ASN A 216 -2.98 19.64 1.82
N ARG A 217 -4.20 19.11 1.92
CA ARG A 217 -4.51 17.72 1.55
C ARG A 217 -4.25 17.42 0.07
N ILE A 218 -4.62 18.32 -0.83
CA ILE A 218 -4.39 18.14 -2.27
C ILE A 218 -2.89 18.17 -2.54
N GLY A 219 -2.18 19.13 -1.92
CA GLY A 219 -0.72 19.22 -1.97
C GLY A 219 -0.05 17.94 -1.47
N ALA A 220 -0.54 17.37 -0.38
CA ALA A 220 -0.05 16.10 0.18
C ALA A 220 -0.11 14.98 -0.86
N TYR A 221 -1.28 14.76 -1.48
CA TYR A 221 -1.44 13.73 -2.51
C TYR A 221 -0.57 13.98 -3.74
N VAL A 222 -0.49 15.22 -4.22
CA VAL A 222 0.35 15.56 -5.38
C VAL A 222 1.82 15.33 -5.08
N VAL A 223 2.31 15.79 -3.93
CA VAL A 223 3.71 15.62 -3.52
C VAL A 223 4.07 14.15 -3.39
N GLY A 224 3.28 13.36 -2.66
CA GLY A 224 3.56 11.95 -2.45
C GLY A 224 3.48 11.13 -3.74
N SER A 225 2.47 11.38 -4.59
CA SER A 225 2.38 10.70 -5.89
C SER A 225 3.58 11.01 -6.79
N ARG A 226 3.98 12.29 -6.88
CA ARG A 226 5.15 12.69 -7.67
C ARG A 226 6.45 12.11 -7.10
N ALA A 227 6.59 12.08 -5.77
CA ALA A 227 7.77 11.51 -5.12
C ALA A 227 7.91 10.01 -5.46
N THR A 228 6.84 9.25 -5.30
CA THR A 228 6.85 7.81 -5.61
C THR A 228 7.13 7.53 -7.09
N GLN A 229 6.47 8.25 -8.00
CA GLN A 229 6.70 8.12 -9.44
C GLN A 229 8.15 8.46 -9.82
N LYS A 230 8.75 9.47 -9.20
CA LYS A 230 10.17 9.82 -9.41
C LYS A 230 11.10 8.73 -8.90
N CYS A 231 10.79 8.10 -7.76
CA CYS A 231 11.55 6.95 -7.27
C CYS A 231 11.48 5.76 -8.24
N VAL A 232 10.31 5.45 -8.79
CA VAL A 232 10.15 4.43 -9.82
C VAL A 232 10.94 4.79 -11.08
N LEU A 233 10.88 6.06 -11.52
CA LEU A 233 11.66 6.52 -12.68
C LEU A 233 13.16 6.33 -12.48
N GLN A 234 13.70 6.73 -11.32
CA GLN A 234 15.12 6.52 -11.01
C GLN A 234 15.49 5.03 -11.00
N ALA A 235 14.63 4.19 -10.44
CA ALA A 235 14.84 2.75 -10.44
C ALA A 235 14.89 2.18 -11.87
N LEU A 236 14.00 2.64 -12.76
CA LEU A 236 13.98 2.25 -14.17
C LEU A 236 15.19 2.72 -14.97
N LEU A 237 15.82 3.80 -14.54
CA LEU A 237 17.02 4.36 -15.18
C LEU A 237 18.33 3.77 -14.61
N GLU A 238 18.27 2.91 -13.60
CA GLU A 238 19.48 2.21 -13.12
C GLU A 238 20.11 1.36 -14.22
N PRO A 239 21.46 1.36 -14.37
CA PRO A 239 22.18 0.52 -15.32
C PRO A 239 22.27 -0.92 -14.77
N LEU A 240 21.13 -1.61 -14.63
CA LEU A 240 21.01 -2.90 -13.95
C LEU A 240 21.95 -3.98 -14.48
N ASP A 241 22.16 -4.08 -15.79
CA ASP A 241 23.02 -5.09 -16.37
C ASP A 241 24.49 -4.90 -15.93
N THR A 242 24.95 -3.64 -15.85
CA THR A 242 26.29 -3.32 -15.37
C THR A 242 26.41 -3.60 -13.88
N LEU A 243 25.41 -3.22 -13.08
CA LEU A 243 25.39 -3.47 -11.64
C LEU A 243 25.41 -4.97 -11.32
N ARG A 244 24.60 -5.77 -12.02
CA ARG A 244 24.59 -7.24 -11.90
C ARG A 244 25.91 -7.87 -12.31
N LYS A 245 26.54 -7.34 -13.37
CA LYS A 245 27.86 -7.80 -13.80
C LYS A 245 28.93 -7.52 -12.72
N TYR A 246 28.94 -6.35 -12.13
CA TYR A 246 29.84 -6.02 -11.04
C TYR A 246 29.62 -6.95 -9.84
N GLU A 247 28.38 -7.18 -9.46
CA GLU A 247 28.02 -8.09 -8.36
C GLU A 247 28.49 -9.52 -8.63
N ALA A 248 28.22 -10.06 -9.81
CA ALA A 248 28.62 -11.42 -10.19
C ALA A 248 30.15 -11.65 -10.25
N ASN A 249 30.92 -10.57 -10.35
CA ASN A 249 32.39 -10.62 -10.40
C ASN A 249 33.08 -10.12 -9.12
N ASP A 250 32.33 -9.97 -8.00
CA ASP A 250 32.83 -9.43 -6.74
C ASP A 250 33.46 -8.03 -6.84
N GLN A 251 33.05 -7.26 -7.84
CA GLN A 251 33.49 -5.87 -8.06
C GLN A 251 32.68 -4.91 -7.20
N LEU A 252 32.81 -5.04 -5.88
CA LEU A 252 31.96 -4.37 -4.89
C LEU A 252 32.17 -2.85 -4.87
N PHE A 253 33.43 -2.41 -5.05
CA PHE A 253 33.75 -0.98 -5.12
C PHE A 253 33.12 -0.34 -6.38
N GLU A 254 33.30 -0.94 -7.54
CA GLU A 254 32.77 -0.44 -8.80
C GLU A 254 31.24 -0.39 -8.77
N ARG A 255 30.60 -1.42 -8.19
CA ARG A 255 29.14 -1.43 -7.98
C ARG A 255 28.70 -0.25 -7.09
N LEU A 256 29.34 -0.05 -5.95
CA LEU A 256 28.99 1.06 -5.06
C LEU A 256 29.23 2.42 -5.72
N ALA A 257 30.36 2.62 -6.39
CA ALA A 257 30.66 3.85 -7.11
C ALA A 257 29.59 4.17 -8.17
N LEU A 258 29.19 3.18 -8.96
CA LEU A 258 28.16 3.35 -10.00
C LEU A 258 26.79 3.68 -9.38
N LEU A 259 26.44 3.08 -8.25
CA LEU A 259 25.19 3.38 -7.53
C LEU A 259 25.19 4.82 -7.00
N GLU A 260 26.33 5.31 -6.47
CA GLU A 260 26.44 6.69 -5.96
C GLU A 260 26.41 7.72 -7.08
N GLU A 261 27.18 7.50 -8.15
CA GLU A 261 27.15 8.40 -9.33
C GLU A 261 25.77 8.45 -9.97
N GLY A 262 25.05 7.33 -9.96
CA GLY A 262 23.67 7.25 -10.47
C GLY A 262 22.69 8.21 -9.80
N LYS A 263 22.92 8.54 -8.53
CA LYS A 263 22.06 9.47 -7.77
C LYS A 263 22.12 10.91 -8.35
N SER A 264 23.22 11.29 -8.96
CA SER A 264 23.45 12.64 -9.50
C SER A 264 23.18 12.78 -11.01
N LEU A 265 22.82 11.68 -11.69
CA LEU A 265 22.45 11.72 -13.11
C LEU A 265 21.25 12.66 -13.36
N PRO A 266 21.16 13.28 -14.55
CA PRO A 266 20.11 14.26 -14.85
C PRO A 266 18.74 13.59 -15.14
N TRP A 267 18.32 12.63 -14.34
CA TRP A 267 17.05 11.94 -14.45
C TRP A 267 15.84 12.89 -14.34
N ASN A 268 16.01 14.06 -13.69
CA ASN A 268 14.95 15.06 -13.61
C ASN A 268 14.57 15.61 -14.99
N ALA A 269 15.50 15.67 -15.95
CA ALA A 269 15.17 16.07 -17.32
C ALA A 269 14.21 15.08 -18.00
N VAL A 270 14.34 13.78 -17.70
CA VAL A 270 13.41 12.75 -18.16
C VAL A 270 12.04 12.93 -17.49
N TRP A 271 12.02 13.22 -16.20
CA TRP A 271 10.79 13.54 -15.47
C TRP A 271 10.08 14.78 -16.03
N ASP A 272 10.79 15.85 -16.28
CA ASP A 272 10.22 17.08 -16.82
C ASP A 272 9.64 16.85 -18.23
N MET A 273 10.34 16.08 -19.06
CA MET A 273 9.81 15.67 -20.36
C MET A 273 8.55 14.81 -20.24
N PHE A 274 8.50 13.90 -19.27
CA PHE A 274 7.30 13.10 -18.98
C PHE A 274 6.13 14.01 -18.59
N CYS A 275 6.36 14.99 -17.72
CA CYS A 275 5.33 15.97 -17.33
C CYS A 275 4.81 16.75 -18.53
N LEU A 276 5.70 17.29 -19.36
CA LEU A 276 5.34 18.04 -20.58
C LEU A 276 4.51 17.18 -21.55
N LYS A 277 4.92 15.92 -21.79
CA LYS A 277 4.19 15.01 -22.69
C LYS A 277 2.79 14.64 -22.19
N ASN A 278 2.58 14.65 -20.88
CA ASN A 278 1.30 14.34 -20.26
C ASN A 278 0.46 15.58 -19.90
N GLY A 279 0.93 16.79 -20.27
CA GLY A 279 0.21 18.03 -20.00
C GLY A 279 0.03 18.33 -18.51
N VAL A 280 0.98 17.87 -17.66
CA VAL A 280 0.97 18.13 -16.22
C VAL A 280 2.08 19.11 -15.83
N PRO A 281 1.91 19.88 -14.73
CA PRO A 281 2.87 20.89 -14.32
C PRO A 281 4.30 20.39 -14.18
N VAL A 282 5.27 21.16 -14.67
CA VAL A 282 6.71 20.89 -14.53
C VAL A 282 7.25 21.59 -13.29
N GLY A 283 8.27 21.01 -12.66
CA GLY A 283 8.92 21.59 -11.49
C GLY A 283 7.93 21.88 -10.35
N GLU A 284 7.87 23.13 -9.93
CA GLU A 284 7.00 23.62 -8.84
C GLU A 284 5.68 24.26 -9.29
N GLU A 285 5.40 24.28 -10.59
CA GLU A 285 4.19 24.92 -11.15
C GLU A 285 2.89 24.36 -10.55
N PHE A 286 2.88 23.08 -10.12
CA PHE A 286 1.72 22.48 -9.45
C PHE A 286 1.32 23.18 -8.15
N ILE A 287 2.24 23.91 -7.50
CA ILE A 287 1.93 24.67 -6.27
C ILE A 287 0.91 25.78 -6.59
N THR A 288 1.15 26.52 -7.65
CA THR A 288 0.25 27.60 -8.12
C THR A 288 -1.13 27.03 -8.50
N GLU A 289 -1.16 25.89 -9.19
CA GLU A 289 -2.42 25.22 -9.56
C GLU A 289 -3.22 24.78 -8.33
N ILE A 290 -2.56 24.24 -7.31
CA ILE A 290 -3.21 23.84 -6.04
C ILE A 290 -3.76 25.06 -5.32
N GLN A 291 -2.97 26.12 -5.19
CA GLN A 291 -3.41 27.37 -4.53
C GLN A 291 -4.63 27.97 -5.23
N LYS A 292 -4.62 27.97 -6.56
CA LYS A 292 -5.76 28.43 -7.37
C LYS A 292 -6.99 27.57 -7.11
N TYR A 293 -6.85 26.24 -7.11
CA TYR A 293 -7.96 25.33 -6.83
C TYR A 293 -8.52 25.54 -5.40
N GLU A 294 -7.65 25.76 -4.41
CA GLU A 294 -8.09 26.13 -3.06
C GLU A 294 -8.93 27.41 -3.03
N ALA A 295 -8.44 28.47 -3.67
CA ALA A 295 -9.15 29.75 -3.72
C ALA A 295 -10.48 29.64 -4.48
N ASP A 296 -10.49 28.96 -5.61
CA ASP A 296 -11.63 28.92 -6.52
C ASP A 296 -12.71 27.87 -6.13
N VAL A 297 -12.31 26.79 -5.49
CA VAL A 297 -13.18 25.62 -5.24
C VAL A 297 -13.28 25.26 -3.76
N THR A 298 -12.19 24.87 -3.11
CA THR A 298 -12.28 24.28 -1.76
C THR A 298 -12.68 25.29 -0.69
N SER A 299 -12.21 26.54 -0.78
CA SER A 299 -12.62 27.62 0.13
C SER A 299 -14.10 28.00 0.05
N LYS A 300 -14.78 27.59 -1.02
CA LYS A 300 -16.22 27.85 -1.24
C LYS A 300 -17.11 26.64 -0.84
N ARG A 301 -16.51 25.55 -0.43
CA ARG A 301 -17.23 24.37 0.10
C ARG A 301 -17.44 24.58 1.60
N ASN A 302 -18.67 24.79 2.04
CA ASN A 302 -19.08 24.87 3.42
C ASN A 302 -19.35 23.49 4.01
#